data_03dd8e02fe68006bb5346e3049d8f0ae
#
_entry.id   03dd8e02fe68006bb5346e3049d8f0ae
#
_cell.length_a   1.000
_cell.length_b   1.000
_cell.length_c   1.000
_cell.angle_alpha   90.00
_cell.angle_beta   90.00
_cell.angle_gamma   90.00
#
_symmetry.space_group_name_H-M   'P 1'
#
loop_
_entity.id
_entity.type
_entity.pdbx_description
1 polymer ?
#
loop_
_entity_poly.entity_id
_entity_poly.type
_entity_poly.pdbx_seq_one_letter_code
_entity_poly.pdbx_strand_id
1 'polypeptide(L)'
;SSEFLYKMQEQNIDGGILTFKSIHPKWSYAKVDESGTVVEVAEKNPISDTATVGIYYWKCGSDYVKYAEQMIDSNIRVNNEFYVCPVFNEAIKDGKFIRTFDIERMWGIGTPEDLSIFLNHNIV
;
A
#
# COMPACT_ATOMS: atom_id res chain seq x y z
N SER A 1 7.49 -13.41 -3.52
CA SER A 1 6.25 -12.78 -3.95
C SER A 1 5.08 -13.75 -4.04
N SER A 2 5.30 -15.04 -4.37
CA SER A 2 4.21 -16.01 -4.38
C SER A 2 3.60 -16.22 -3.00
N GLU A 3 4.41 -16.19 -1.95
CA GLU A 3 3.94 -16.29 -0.57
C GLU A 3 3.10 -15.08 -0.17
N PHE A 4 3.50 -13.89 -0.60
CA PHE A 4 2.73 -12.66 -0.39
C PHE A 4 1.36 -12.77 -1.07
N LEU A 5 1.32 -13.15 -2.34
CA LEU A 5 0.07 -13.33 -3.08
C LEU A 5 -0.84 -14.37 -2.43
N TYR A 6 -0.27 -15.48 -1.97
CA TYR A 6 -1.02 -16.54 -1.30
C TYR A 6 -1.70 -16.03 -0.03
N LYS A 7 -0.97 -15.29 0.81
CA LYS A 7 -1.53 -14.72 2.05
C LYS A 7 -2.61 -13.68 1.77
N MET A 8 -2.46 -12.88 0.72
CA MET A 8 -3.48 -11.91 0.32
C MET A 8 -4.77 -12.62 -0.08
N GLN A 9 -4.67 -13.66 -0.87
CA GLN A 9 -5.82 -14.42 -1.35
C GLN A 9 -6.54 -15.14 -0.20
N GLU A 10 -5.80 -15.70 0.76
CA GLU A 10 -6.38 -16.40 1.91
C GLU A 10 -7.28 -15.50 2.78
N GLN A 11 -6.94 -14.22 2.89
CA GLN A 11 -7.66 -13.32 3.79
C GLN A 11 -8.89 -12.68 3.18
N ASN A 12 -9.22 -13.01 1.94
CA ASN A 12 -10.39 -12.49 1.24
C ASN A 12 -10.48 -10.95 1.30
N ILE A 13 -9.37 -10.30 1.04
CA ILE A 13 -9.28 -8.84 1.02
C ILE A 13 -9.38 -8.31 -0.40
N ASP A 14 -9.81 -7.07 -0.56
CA ASP A 14 -9.90 -6.40 -1.87
C ASP A 14 -8.56 -5.82 -2.31
N GLY A 15 -7.71 -5.48 -1.38
CA GLY A 15 -6.38 -4.97 -1.66
C GLY A 15 -5.44 -5.15 -0.48
N GLY A 16 -4.14 -5.11 -0.77
CA GLY A 16 -3.10 -5.27 0.23
C GLY A 16 -1.93 -4.33 -0.02
N ILE A 17 -1.32 -3.88 1.05
CA ILE A 17 -0.18 -2.96 1.01
C ILE A 17 0.95 -3.55 1.82
N LEU A 18 2.11 -3.72 1.20
CA LEU A 18 3.30 -4.20 1.89
C LEU A 18 3.98 -3.02 2.60
N THR A 19 4.25 -3.17 3.89
CA THR A 19 4.66 -2.05 4.75
C THR A 19 5.90 -2.33 5.59
N PHE A 20 6.49 -1.25 6.10
CA PHE A 20 7.57 -1.28 7.08
C PHE A 20 7.46 -0.06 7.99
N LYS A 21 8.20 -0.05 9.09
CA LYS A 21 8.17 1.07 10.03
C LYS A 21 9.10 2.20 9.59
N SER A 22 8.56 3.41 9.50
CA SER A 22 9.31 4.61 9.17
C SER A 22 8.47 5.85 9.52
N ILE A 23 9.14 7.00 9.63
CA ILE A 23 8.48 8.30 9.77
C ILE A 23 9.04 9.32 8.78
N HIS A 24 9.88 8.86 7.83
CA HIS A 24 10.51 9.76 6.85
C HIS A 24 9.50 10.18 5.79
N PRO A 25 9.39 11.48 5.47
CA PRO A 25 8.34 11.97 4.55
C PRO A 25 8.51 11.59 3.09
N LYS A 26 9.56 10.88 2.72
CA LYS A 26 9.74 10.42 1.33
C LYS A 26 8.87 9.23 0.95
N TRP A 27 8.29 8.54 1.94
CA TRP A 27 7.49 7.34 1.70
C TRP A 27 5.99 7.67 1.63
N SER A 28 5.22 6.72 1.13
CA SER A 28 3.77 6.72 1.30
C SER A 28 3.44 6.05 2.63
N TYR A 29 2.29 6.37 3.20
CA TYR A 29 1.90 5.88 4.52
C TYR A 29 0.49 5.34 4.53
N ALA A 30 0.25 4.31 5.34
CA ALA A 30 -1.06 3.74 5.56
C ALA A 30 -1.44 3.86 7.04
N LYS A 31 -2.64 4.38 7.30
CA LYS A 31 -3.20 4.46 8.64
C LYS A 31 -4.19 3.31 8.80
N VAL A 32 -4.02 2.52 9.86
CA VAL A 32 -4.87 1.35 10.13
C VAL A 32 -5.67 1.54 11.40
N ASP A 33 -6.81 0.86 11.47
CA ASP A 33 -7.62 0.81 12.69
C ASP A 33 -7.12 -0.31 13.62
N GLU A 34 -7.84 -0.55 14.71
CA GLU A 34 -7.47 -1.55 15.72
C GLU A 34 -7.43 -2.97 15.16
N SER A 35 -8.20 -3.26 14.12
CA SER A 35 -8.24 -4.59 13.50
C SER A 35 -7.19 -4.79 12.42
N GLY A 36 -6.43 -3.74 12.06
CA GLY A 36 -5.44 -3.80 10.99
C GLY A 36 -6.00 -3.46 9.62
N THR A 37 -7.22 -2.95 9.55
CA THR A 37 -7.83 -2.50 8.30
C THR A 37 -7.35 -1.09 7.98
N VAL A 38 -6.94 -0.86 6.73
CA VAL A 38 -6.48 0.46 6.29
C VAL A 38 -7.68 1.40 6.18
N VAL A 39 -7.60 2.55 6.84
CA VAL A 39 -8.65 3.57 6.82
C VAL A 39 -8.28 4.77 5.99
N GLU A 40 -6.99 4.99 5.75
CA GLU A 40 -6.51 6.11 4.96
C GLU A 40 -5.08 5.83 4.48
N VAL A 41 -4.72 6.32 3.30
CA VAL A 41 -3.33 6.34 2.83
C VAL A 41 -2.96 7.75 2.41
N ALA A 42 -1.66 8.09 2.46
CA ALA A 42 -1.16 9.38 2.02
C ALA A 42 0.20 9.24 1.37
N GLU A 43 0.40 9.94 0.26
CA GLU A 43 1.67 9.98 -0.44
C GLU A 43 2.56 11.08 0.16
N LYS A 44 3.78 10.72 0.55
CA LYS A 44 4.79 11.66 1.07
C LYS A 44 4.32 12.46 2.29
N ASN A 45 3.44 11.89 3.08
CA ASN A 45 2.91 12.52 4.28
C ASN A 45 2.76 11.46 5.38
N PRO A 46 3.60 11.50 6.43
CA PRO A 46 3.57 10.51 7.50
C PRO A 46 2.34 10.66 8.41
N ILE A 47 1.20 10.16 7.97
CA ILE A 47 -0.03 10.14 8.79
C ILE A 47 -0.01 9.02 9.83
N SER A 48 1.03 8.17 9.81
CA SER A 48 1.26 7.07 10.73
C SER A 48 2.75 6.72 10.72
N ASP A 49 3.16 5.65 11.40
CA ASP A 49 4.50 5.10 11.30
C ASP A 49 4.58 3.88 10.36
N THR A 50 3.52 3.61 9.63
CA THR A 50 3.41 2.46 8.71
C THR A 50 3.62 2.93 7.27
N ALA A 51 4.87 2.84 6.81
CA ALA A 51 5.27 3.25 5.47
C ALA A 51 5.04 2.13 4.47
N THR A 52 4.80 2.48 3.20
CA THR A 52 4.65 1.49 2.14
C THR A 52 5.94 1.35 1.34
N VAL A 53 6.23 0.13 0.88
CA VAL A 53 7.43 -0.14 0.08
C VAL A 53 7.17 -0.01 -1.42
N GLY A 54 5.97 0.40 -1.82
CA GLY A 54 5.62 0.52 -3.23
C GLY A 54 5.13 -0.77 -3.87
N ILE A 55 4.87 -1.79 -3.08
CA ILE A 55 4.30 -3.06 -3.54
C ILE A 55 2.85 -3.14 -3.08
N TYR A 56 1.94 -3.24 -4.03
CA TYR A 56 0.51 -3.23 -3.79
C TYR A 56 -0.16 -4.45 -4.44
N TYR A 57 -1.20 -4.93 -3.78
CA TYR A 57 -2.03 -6.02 -4.28
C TYR A 57 -3.45 -5.52 -4.51
N TRP A 58 -4.04 -5.88 -5.65
CA TRP A 58 -5.45 -5.69 -5.96
C TRP A 58 -6.05 -7.03 -6.32
N LYS A 59 -7.06 -7.46 -5.58
CA LYS A 59 -7.76 -8.71 -5.86
C LYS A 59 -8.34 -8.71 -7.27
N CYS A 60 -8.95 -7.59 -7.68
CA CYS A 60 -9.51 -7.39 -9.00
C CYS A 60 -8.81 -6.23 -9.70
N GLY A 61 -8.15 -6.48 -10.82
CA GLY A 61 -7.52 -5.42 -11.61
C GLY A 61 -8.49 -4.36 -12.06
N SER A 62 -9.75 -4.74 -12.31
CA SER A 62 -10.82 -3.79 -12.67
C SER A 62 -11.12 -2.81 -11.56
N ASP A 63 -10.96 -3.19 -10.29
CA ASP A 63 -11.10 -2.27 -9.15
C ASP A 63 -10.01 -1.20 -9.19
N TYR A 64 -8.77 -1.61 -9.44
CA TYR A 64 -7.67 -0.65 -9.56
C TYR A 64 -7.95 0.38 -10.65
N VAL A 65 -8.37 -0.07 -11.83
CA VAL A 65 -8.68 0.83 -12.96
C VAL A 65 -9.80 1.79 -12.60
N LYS A 66 -10.89 1.27 -12.01
CA LYS A 66 -12.03 2.09 -11.59
C LYS A 66 -11.62 3.20 -10.62
N TYR A 67 -10.88 2.85 -9.57
CA TYR A 67 -10.49 3.82 -8.54
C TYR A 67 -9.39 4.75 -9.00
N ALA A 68 -8.49 4.29 -9.88
CA ALA A 68 -7.50 5.16 -10.50
C ALA A 68 -8.20 6.23 -11.38
N GLU A 69 -9.16 5.83 -12.19
CA GLU A 69 -9.96 6.77 -12.99
C GLU A 69 -10.72 7.76 -12.12
N GLN A 70 -11.32 7.29 -11.02
CA GLN A 70 -12.04 8.14 -10.08
C GLN A 70 -11.11 9.19 -9.45
N MET A 71 -9.90 8.77 -9.06
CA MET A 71 -8.88 9.67 -8.52
C MET A 71 -8.47 10.74 -9.54
N ILE A 72 -8.24 10.33 -10.78
CA ILE A 72 -7.84 11.23 -11.87
C ILE A 72 -8.97 12.21 -12.19
N ASP A 73 -10.19 11.72 -12.31
CA ASP A 73 -11.37 12.55 -12.61
C ASP A 73 -11.63 13.58 -11.50
N SER A 74 -11.33 13.23 -10.25
CA SER A 74 -11.43 14.15 -9.11
C SER A 74 -10.20 15.04 -8.95
N ASN A 75 -9.21 14.90 -9.84
CA ASN A 75 -7.96 15.67 -9.86
C ASN A 75 -7.21 15.62 -8.52
N ILE A 76 -7.16 14.44 -7.90
CA ILE A 76 -6.48 14.22 -6.63
C ILE A 76 -5.00 14.00 -6.91
N ARG A 77 -4.18 15.00 -6.63
CA ARG A 77 -2.75 15.02 -6.90
C ARG A 77 -1.95 15.30 -5.64
N VAL A 78 -0.69 14.86 -5.65
CA VAL A 78 0.30 15.20 -4.63
C VAL A 78 1.48 15.83 -5.40
N ASN A 79 1.91 17.02 -5.04
CA ASN A 79 2.98 17.74 -5.73
C ASN A 79 2.73 17.81 -7.26
N ASN A 80 1.50 18.06 -7.67
CA ASN A 80 1.06 18.15 -9.07
C ASN A 80 1.14 16.83 -9.85
N GLU A 81 1.28 15.69 -9.16
CA GLU A 81 1.38 14.39 -9.82
C GLU A 81 0.32 13.42 -9.28
N PHE A 82 -0.06 12.45 -10.12
CA PHE A 82 -0.88 11.33 -9.70
C PHE A 82 0.02 10.18 -9.25
N TYR A 83 -0.26 9.64 -8.06
CA TYR A 83 0.47 8.52 -7.49
C TYR A 83 -0.43 7.31 -7.31
N VAL A 84 0.17 6.12 -7.26
CA VAL A 84 -0.59 4.86 -7.13
C VAL A 84 -1.18 4.70 -5.74
N CYS A 85 -0.45 5.07 -4.68
CA CYS A 85 -0.89 4.84 -3.31
C CYS A 85 -2.25 5.49 -3.01
N PRO A 86 -2.51 6.77 -3.35
CA PRO A 86 -3.80 7.38 -3.06
C PRO A 86 -5.01 6.75 -3.74
N VAL A 87 -4.81 5.87 -4.72
CA VAL A 87 -5.91 5.12 -5.34
C VAL A 87 -6.65 4.30 -4.29
N PHE A 88 -5.95 3.80 -3.27
CA PHE A 88 -6.57 3.05 -2.18
C PHE A 88 -7.58 3.88 -1.39
N ASN A 89 -7.40 5.21 -1.28
CA ASN A 89 -8.38 6.06 -0.61
C ASN A 89 -9.74 6.03 -1.33
N GLU A 90 -9.72 5.96 -2.65
CA GLU A 90 -10.96 5.86 -3.43
C GLU A 90 -11.67 4.52 -3.19
N ALA A 91 -10.89 3.44 -3.12
CA ALA A 91 -11.43 2.12 -2.81
C ALA A 91 -12.01 2.06 -1.40
N ILE A 92 -11.33 2.67 -0.43
CA ILE A 92 -11.77 2.72 0.97
C ILE A 92 -13.10 3.47 1.09
N LYS A 93 -13.27 4.58 0.37
CA LYS A 93 -14.53 5.33 0.33
C LYS A 93 -15.70 4.47 -0.13
N ASP A 94 -15.44 3.51 -1.00
CA ASP A 94 -16.45 2.59 -1.54
C ASP A 94 -16.64 1.34 -0.67
N GLY A 95 -16.01 1.29 0.49
CA GLY A 95 -16.15 0.18 1.43
C GLY A 95 -15.29 -1.03 1.12
N LYS A 96 -14.29 -0.90 0.26
CA LYS A 96 -13.37 -2.00 -0.02
C LYS A 96 -12.48 -2.30 1.17
N PHE A 97 -12.15 -3.55 1.35
CA PHE A 97 -11.37 -4.04 2.49
C PHE A 97 -9.89 -4.12 2.11
N ILE A 98 -9.10 -3.22 2.69
CA ILE A 98 -7.65 -3.10 2.43
C ILE A 98 -6.89 -3.39 3.71
N ARG A 99 -5.83 -4.22 3.63
CA ARG A 99 -5.00 -4.54 4.79
C ARG A 99 -3.53 -4.27 4.50
N THR A 100 -2.77 -4.08 5.58
CA THR A 100 -1.31 -3.97 5.51
C THR A 100 -0.67 -5.32 5.84
N PHE A 101 0.53 -5.55 5.27
CA PHE A 101 1.34 -6.74 5.53
C PHE A 101 2.77 -6.28 5.79
N ASP A 102 3.28 -6.62 6.97
CA ASP A 102 4.61 -6.20 7.41
C ASP A 102 5.67 -6.98 6.65
N ILE A 103 6.55 -6.27 5.96
CA ILE A 103 7.61 -6.88 5.13
C ILE A 103 8.60 -7.66 6.00
N GLU A 104 8.86 -7.22 7.23
CA GLU A 104 9.75 -7.92 8.15
C GLU A 104 9.22 -9.32 8.48
N ARG A 105 7.94 -9.42 8.76
CA ARG A 105 7.30 -10.72 9.06
C ARG A 105 7.28 -11.64 7.87
N MET A 106 7.16 -11.10 6.66
CA MET A 106 7.01 -11.91 5.45
C MET A 106 8.34 -12.35 4.87
N TRP A 107 9.39 -11.53 4.98
CA TRP A 107 10.69 -11.78 4.36
C TRP A 107 11.88 -11.52 5.28
N GLY A 108 11.68 -11.23 6.56
CA GLY A 108 12.76 -10.99 7.50
C GLY A 108 13.54 -9.71 7.23
N ILE A 109 12.92 -8.70 6.62
CA ILE A 109 13.57 -7.45 6.26
C ILE A 109 13.35 -6.44 7.38
N GLY A 110 14.39 -6.17 8.18
CA GLY A 110 14.27 -5.31 9.35
C GLY A 110 15.00 -3.97 9.25
N THR A 111 15.72 -3.71 8.17
CA THR A 111 16.49 -2.47 8.01
C THR A 111 16.26 -1.84 6.64
N PRO A 112 16.50 -0.50 6.49
CA PRO A 112 16.42 0.14 5.18
C PRO A 112 17.38 -0.47 4.16
N GLU A 113 18.55 -0.95 4.61
CA GLU A 113 19.52 -1.61 3.74
C GLU A 113 18.98 -2.93 3.21
N ASP A 114 18.40 -3.76 4.08
CA ASP A 114 17.76 -5.02 3.68
C ASP A 114 16.61 -4.77 2.71
N LEU A 115 15.83 -3.71 2.95
CA LEU A 115 14.76 -3.32 2.07
C LEU A 115 15.30 -2.95 0.68
N SER A 116 16.38 -2.19 0.61
CA SER A 116 17.00 -1.79 -0.65
C SER A 116 17.43 -3.02 -1.45
N ILE A 117 18.06 -3.98 -0.80
CA ILE A 117 18.49 -5.25 -1.42
C ILE A 117 17.26 -6.02 -1.95
N PHE A 118 16.22 -6.12 -1.13
CA PHE A 118 14.99 -6.79 -1.52
C PHE A 118 14.37 -6.15 -2.76
N LEU A 119 14.25 -4.82 -2.80
CA LEU A 119 13.66 -4.10 -3.92
C LEU A 119 14.46 -4.32 -5.21
N ASN A 120 15.79 -4.31 -5.12
CA ASN A 120 16.65 -4.54 -6.28
C ASN A 120 16.51 -5.96 -6.87
N HIS A 121 16.19 -6.95 -6.05
CA HIS A 121 16.09 -8.35 -6.49
C HIS A 121 14.68 -8.81 -6.84
N ASN A 122 13.64 -8.14 -6.34
CA ASN A 122 12.26 -8.64 -6.42
C ASN A 122 11.30 -7.76 -7.20
N ILE A 123 11.67 -6.54 -7.54
CA ILE A 123 10.78 -5.58 -8.20
C ILE A 123 11.22 -5.23 -9.61
N VAL A 124 12.46 -5.51 -9.94
CA VAL A 124 13.01 -5.23 -11.27
C VAL A 124 12.54 -6.25 -12.29
#